data_575c124968086c6399e825b4661b700b
#
_entry.id   575c124968086c6399e825b4661b700b
#
_cell.length_a   1.000
_cell.length_b   1.000
_cell.length_c   1.000
_cell.angle_alpha   90.00
_cell.angle_beta   90.00
_cell.angle_gamma   90.00
#
_symmetry.space_group_name_H-M   'P 1'
#
loop_
_entity.id
_entity.type
_entity.pdbx_description
1 polymer ?
#
loop_
_entity_poly.entity_id
_entity_poly.type
_entity_poly.pdbx_seq_one_letter_code
_entity_poly.pdbx_strand_id
1 'polypeptide(L)'
;MTRSIQRATNTEQRQSCGKRPVRCPGLLYSALVLGSYILLNDGASASSITERSRMWMIIGEQRFAITLADNAAARAFATLLPLKLDMSDLNSNEKYASLPKALPAHASKPGTIHAGDLMLYGTDTLVIFYSTFESTYAYTRLGHVDDSASLAKVLGRHAVKVMFSQN
;
A
#
# COMPACT_ATOMS: atom_id res chain seq x y z
N MET A 1 -28.51 9.92 46.42
CA MET A 1 -28.97 11.11 45.68
C MET A 1 -28.66 10.87 44.23
N THR A 2 -29.44 10.16 43.50
CA THR A 2 -30.72 10.43 42.82
C THR A 2 -30.69 11.59 41.84
N ARG A 3 -30.97 11.24 40.61
CA ARG A 3 -31.64 11.89 39.45
C ARG A 3 -30.79 11.91 38.20
N SER A 4 -31.22 11.38 37.15
CA SER A 4 -32.44 11.16 36.31
C SER A 4 -32.11 11.57 34.91
N ILE A 5 -32.13 10.65 33.99
CA ILE A 5 -32.99 10.46 32.80
C ILE A 5 -33.38 11.75 32.06
N GLN A 6 -33.02 11.82 30.78
CA GLN A 6 -33.99 12.25 29.77
C GLN A 6 -33.70 11.63 28.40
N ARG A 7 -34.66 10.80 27.99
CA ARG A 7 -34.97 10.37 26.63
C ARG A 7 -35.60 11.52 25.88
N ALA A 8 -35.26 11.69 24.63
CA ALA A 8 -36.15 12.37 23.69
C ALA A 8 -36.18 11.57 22.39
N THR A 9 -37.28 10.92 22.23
CA THR A 9 -37.88 10.38 21.00
C THR A 9 -38.51 11.55 20.24
N ASN A 10 -38.48 11.51 18.92
CA ASN A 10 -39.55 11.92 18.00
C ASN A 10 -38.97 12.07 16.59
N THR A 11 -39.55 11.77 15.50
CA THR A 11 -40.89 11.32 15.08
C THR A 11 -40.81 11.21 13.57
N GLU A 12 -41.39 10.15 13.09
CA GLU A 12 -41.80 9.96 11.67
C GLU A 12 -42.50 11.16 11.11
N GLN A 13 -42.26 11.46 9.83
CA GLN A 13 -43.28 12.06 9.00
C GLN A 13 -43.28 11.45 7.61
N ARG A 14 -44.27 10.56 7.40
CA ARG A 14 -44.85 10.11 6.17
C ARG A 14 -45.68 11.22 5.57
N GLN A 15 -45.59 11.45 4.30
CA GLN A 15 -46.69 11.88 3.41
C GLN A 15 -46.27 11.56 1.98
N SER A 16 -46.79 10.60 1.33
CA SER A 16 -48.08 10.27 0.82
C SER A 16 -48.63 11.21 -0.26
N CYS A 17 -48.79 10.58 -1.42
CA CYS A 17 -49.89 10.72 -2.40
C CYS A 17 -49.82 11.79 -3.49
N GLY A 18 -50.01 11.34 -4.72
CA GLY A 18 -50.42 12.18 -5.82
C GLY A 18 -50.30 11.52 -7.19
N LYS A 19 -51.27 10.62 -7.49
CA LYS A 19 -51.58 10.06 -8.81
C LYS A 19 -51.97 11.17 -9.81
N ARG A 20 -51.60 11.13 -11.10
CA ARG A 20 -52.40 10.59 -12.22
C ARG A 20 -51.74 10.90 -13.59
N PRO A 21 -52.03 10.10 -14.61
CA PRO A 21 -51.40 10.13 -15.91
C PRO A 21 -52.07 11.05 -16.89
N VAL A 22 -51.32 11.62 -17.82
CA VAL A 22 -51.89 12.25 -19.03
C VAL A 22 -51.40 11.48 -20.25
N ARG A 23 -52.34 10.80 -20.88
CA ARG A 23 -52.23 10.29 -22.25
C ARG A 23 -52.53 11.44 -23.19
N CYS A 24 -51.77 11.63 -24.24
CA CYS A 24 -52.24 12.06 -25.53
C CYS A 24 -51.36 11.56 -26.66
N PRO A 25 -51.90 11.29 -27.84
CA PRO A 25 -51.37 10.39 -28.84
C PRO A 25 -50.76 11.10 -30.05
N GLY A 26 -49.92 10.32 -30.76
CA GLY A 26 -49.81 10.44 -32.20
C GLY A 26 -48.70 11.36 -32.70
N LEU A 27 -47.70 10.79 -33.32
CA LEU A 27 -47.47 10.93 -34.76
C LEU A 27 -46.20 10.12 -35.14
N LEU A 28 -46.44 9.24 -36.09
CA LEU A 28 -45.46 8.48 -36.82
C LEU A 28 -44.48 9.40 -37.55
N TYR A 29 -43.19 9.28 -37.28
CA TYR A 29 -42.16 9.60 -38.25
C TYR A 29 -41.09 8.51 -38.23
N SER A 30 -41.18 7.74 -39.31
CA SER A 30 -40.16 6.79 -39.74
C SER A 30 -38.94 7.56 -40.24
N ALA A 31 -37.80 7.42 -39.60
CA ALA A 31 -36.54 7.74 -40.21
C ALA A 31 -35.52 6.71 -39.72
N LEU A 32 -35.24 5.75 -40.60
CA LEU A 32 -34.08 4.86 -40.53
C LEU A 32 -32.79 5.70 -40.65
N VAL A 33 -32.09 5.88 -39.54
CA VAL A 33 -30.69 6.28 -39.54
C VAL A 33 -29.88 5.14 -38.98
N LEU A 34 -29.27 4.38 -39.88
CA LEU A 34 -28.18 3.46 -39.56
C LEU A 34 -26.98 4.30 -39.08
N GLY A 35 -26.95 4.60 -37.80
CA GLY A 35 -25.80 5.16 -37.14
C GLY A 35 -24.94 4.02 -36.59
N SER A 36 -23.80 3.75 -37.22
CA SER A 36 -22.75 2.89 -36.67
C SER A 36 -22.30 3.47 -35.35
N TYR A 37 -22.72 2.90 -34.24
CA TYR A 37 -22.12 3.16 -32.96
C TYR A 37 -20.80 2.42 -32.90
N ILE A 38 -19.72 3.14 -33.14
CA ILE A 38 -18.39 2.71 -32.77
C ILE A 38 -18.38 2.75 -31.25
N LEU A 39 -18.49 1.59 -30.61
CA LEU A 39 -18.18 1.42 -29.21
C LEU A 39 -16.68 1.66 -29.06
N LEU A 40 -16.30 2.88 -28.74
CA LEU A 40 -15.02 3.18 -28.17
C LEU A 40 -14.96 2.49 -26.81
N ASN A 41 -14.36 1.31 -26.80
CA ASN A 41 -14.04 0.59 -25.59
C ASN A 41 -12.88 1.35 -24.94
N ASP A 42 -13.19 2.36 -24.12
CA ASP A 42 -12.23 2.92 -23.18
C ASP A 42 -11.92 1.87 -22.13
N GLY A 43 -11.12 0.92 -22.53
CA GLY A 43 -10.39 0.03 -21.63
C GLY A 43 -9.34 0.86 -20.90
N ALA A 44 -9.76 1.75 -20.02
CA ALA A 44 -8.85 2.50 -19.15
C ALA A 44 -8.20 1.54 -18.17
N SER A 45 -7.05 1.10 -18.51
CA SER A 45 -5.83 0.83 -17.77
C SER A 45 -5.93 0.92 -16.24
N ALA A 46 -6.50 -0.12 -15.64
CA ALA A 46 -6.31 -0.39 -14.21
C ALA A 46 -4.91 -0.95 -13.90
N SER A 47 -4.08 -1.21 -14.93
CA SER A 47 -2.75 -1.80 -14.79
C SER A 47 -1.65 -0.83 -14.34
N SER A 48 -1.86 0.48 -14.45
CA SER A 48 -0.78 1.47 -14.25
C SER A 48 -0.52 1.86 -12.79
N ILE A 49 -1.42 1.50 -11.87
CA ILE A 49 -1.28 1.88 -10.45
C ILE A 49 -0.41 0.88 -9.69
N THR A 50 -0.46 -0.39 -10.07
CA THR A 50 0.29 -1.46 -9.39
C THR A 50 1.77 -1.45 -9.74
N GLU A 51 2.15 -0.98 -10.92
CA GLU A 51 3.54 -1.00 -11.39
C GLU A 51 4.39 0.12 -10.76
N ARG A 52 3.80 1.23 -10.35
CA ARG A 52 4.51 2.37 -9.74
C ARG A 52 4.98 2.12 -8.30
N SER A 53 4.47 1.12 -7.62
CA SER A 53 4.84 0.82 -6.23
C SER A 53 5.85 -0.33 -6.11
N ARG A 54 6.21 -0.97 -7.22
CA ARG A 54 7.20 -2.05 -7.21
C ARG A 54 8.61 -1.51 -7.34
N MET A 55 9.45 -1.91 -6.43
CA MET A 55 10.87 -1.63 -6.47
C MET A 55 11.67 -2.92 -6.37
N TRP A 56 12.95 -2.82 -6.65
CA TRP A 56 13.85 -3.96 -6.62
C TRP A 56 14.93 -3.78 -5.56
N MET A 57 15.19 -4.85 -4.84
CA MET A 57 16.35 -5.02 -3.98
C MET A 57 17.30 -6.00 -4.64
N ILE A 58 18.57 -5.62 -4.78
CA ILE A 58 19.60 -6.38 -5.48
C ILE A 58 20.73 -6.66 -4.49
N ILE A 59 21.09 -7.94 -4.34
CA ILE A 59 22.12 -8.45 -3.44
C ILE A 59 23.01 -9.38 -4.27
N GLY A 60 24.22 -8.93 -4.61
CA GLY A 60 25.06 -9.64 -5.57
C GLY A 60 24.34 -9.79 -6.91
N GLU A 61 24.12 -11.03 -7.34
CA GLU A 61 23.39 -11.35 -8.58
C GLU A 61 21.89 -11.61 -8.36
N GLN A 62 21.44 -11.66 -7.10
CA GLN A 62 20.05 -11.94 -6.76
C GLN A 62 19.22 -10.66 -6.76
N ARG A 63 18.01 -10.79 -7.29
CA ARG A 63 17.07 -9.67 -7.41
C ARG A 63 15.74 -10.03 -6.77
N PHE A 64 15.27 -9.21 -5.85
CA PHE A 64 14.03 -9.37 -5.13
C PHE A 64 13.09 -8.23 -5.44
N ALA A 65 11.86 -8.54 -5.80
CA ALA A 65 10.81 -7.53 -5.93
C ALA A 65 10.31 -7.12 -4.54
N ILE A 66 10.06 -5.83 -4.36
CA ILE A 66 9.47 -5.27 -3.15
C ILE A 66 8.20 -4.53 -3.52
N THR A 67 7.12 -4.87 -2.84
CA THR A 67 5.88 -4.10 -2.85
C THR A 67 5.94 -3.07 -1.74
N LEU A 68 5.87 -1.79 -2.10
CA LEU A 68 5.86 -0.69 -1.15
C LEU A 68 4.51 -0.55 -0.45
N ALA A 69 4.54 -0.15 0.82
CA ALA A 69 3.36 0.23 1.57
C ALA A 69 2.78 1.55 1.04
N ASP A 70 1.47 1.71 1.10
CA ASP A 70 0.82 2.98 0.72
C ASP A 70 0.81 3.97 1.90
N ASN A 71 1.98 4.57 2.16
CA ASN A 71 2.13 5.60 3.19
C ASN A 71 3.20 6.65 2.81
N ALA A 72 3.27 7.72 3.58
CA ALA A 72 4.20 8.81 3.32
C ALA A 72 5.68 8.38 3.43
N ALA A 73 6.01 7.47 4.37
CA ALA A 73 7.36 6.97 4.55
C ALA A 73 7.85 6.18 3.34
N ALA A 74 7.02 5.25 2.83
CA ALA A 74 7.33 4.44 1.66
C ALA A 74 7.49 5.30 0.40
N ARG A 75 6.62 6.28 0.20
CA ARG A 75 6.76 7.24 -0.90
C ARG A 75 8.04 8.07 -0.79
N ALA A 76 8.38 8.53 0.40
CA ALA A 76 9.62 9.27 0.64
C ALA A 76 10.85 8.38 0.43
N PHE A 77 10.81 7.11 0.86
CA PHE A 77 11.88 6.14 0.61
C PHE A 77 12.11 5.92 -0.90
N ALA A 78 11.03 5.80 -1.68
CA ALA A 78 11.11 5.65 -3.13
C ALA A 78 11.82 6.84 -3.82
N THR A 79 11.80 8.03 -3.24
CA THR A 79 12.51 9.20 -3.79
C THR A 79 14.02 9.16 -3.59
N LEU A 80 14.53 8.28 -2.73
CA LEU A 80 15.97 8.09 -2.49
C LEU A 80 16.63 7.17 -3.52
N LEU A 81 15.84 6.52 -4.36
CA LEU A 81 16.34 5.53 -5.33
C LEU A 81 17.00 6.20 -6.57
N PRO A 82 18.06 5.63 -7.11
CA PRO A 82 18.72 4.40 -6.69
C PRO A 82 19.57 4.59 -5.42
N LEU A 83 19.52 3.61 -4.49
CA LEU A 83 20.20 3.70 -3.20
C LEU A 83 21.07 2.46 -2.97
N LYS A 84 22.33 2.66 -2.59
CA LYS A 84 23.27 1.58 -2.19
C LYS A 84 23.57 1.73 -0.73
N LEU A 85 23.43 0.63 0.02
CA LEU A 85 23.68 0.59 1.45
C LEU A 85 24.58 -0.59 1.81
N ASP A 86 25.53 -0.35 2.71
CA ASP A 86 26.23 -1.41 3.42
C ASP A 86 25.43 -1.72 4.69
N MET A 87 24.76 -2.87 4.70
CA MET A 87 23.86 -3.26 5.77
C MET A 87 24.55 -4.23 6.73
N SER A 88 24.49 -3.93 8.01
CA SER A 88 25.01 -4.77 9.09
C SER A 88 23.97 -5.80 9.54
N ASP A 89 24.44 -6.92 10.08
CA ASP A 89 23.59 -7.92 10.70
C ASP A 89 23.29 -7.57 12.15
N LEU A 90 22.06 -7.83 12.59
CA LEU A 90 21.67 -7.74 13.99
C LEU A 90 20.87 -9.00 14.36
N ASN A 91 21.28 -9.63 15.45
CA ASN A 91 20.64 -10.80 16.07
C ASN A 91 20.40 -12.00 15.13
N SER A 92 21.03 -12.05 13.97
CA SER A 92 20.80 -13.08 12.95
C SER A 92 19.33 -13.20 12.51
N ASN A 93 18.61 -12.08 12.49
CA ASN A 93 17.20 -12.01 12.08
C ASN A 93 16.89 -10.79 11.19
N GLU A 94 17.80 -9.80 11.16
CA GLU A 94 17.58 -8.56 10.40
C GLU A 94 18.88 -7.96 9.88
N LYS A 95 18.76 -7.18 8.80
CA LYS A 95 19.80 -6.28 8.30
C LYS A 95 19.35 -4.84 8.48
N TYR A 96 20.27 -3.98 8.91
CA TYR A 96 19.99 -2.56 9.09
C TYR A 96 21.10 -1.68 8.52
N ALA A 97 20.70 -0.47 8.13
CA ALA A 97 21.60 0.60 7.72
C ALA A 97 20.95 1.97 7.90
N SER A 98 21.76 3.00 8.12
CA SER A 98 21.27 4.36 8.14
C SER A 98 20.99 4.87 6.73
N LEU A 99 19.84 5.53 6.55
CA LEU A 99 19.50 6.23 5.34
C LEU A 99 20.23 7.59 5.26
N PRO A 100 20.50 8.10 4.06
CA PRO A 100 21.15 9.40 3.88
C PRO A 100 20.27 10.59 4.30
N LYS A 101 18.96 10.35 4.52
CA LYS A 101 17.97 11.37 4.90
C LYS A 101 16.89 10.75 5.76
N ALA A 102 16.45 11.49 6.78
CA ALA A 102 15.29 11.12 7.59
C ALA A 102 14.00 11.10 6.76
N LEU A 103 13.16 10.11 7.04
CA LEU A 103 11.87 9.92 6.41
C LEU A 103 10.74 10.28 7.38
N PRO A 104 9.54 10.63 6.87
CA PRO A 104 8.35 10.71 7.70
C PRO A 104 8.14 9.38 8.44
N ALA A 105 7.94 9.42 9.75
CA ALA A 105 7.75 8.23 10.56
C ALA A 105 6.35 8.21 11.18
N HIS A 106 5.71 7.05 11.12
CA HIS A 106 4.44 6.76 11.78
C HIS A 106 4.53 5.37 12.40
N ALA A 107 5.33 5.28 13.46
CA ALA A 107 5.69 4.01 14.06
C ALA A 107 4.52 3.37 14.81
N SER A 108 4.33 2.08 14.62
CA SER A 108 3.39 1.23 15.33
C SER A 108 4.06 -0.09 15.72
N LYS A 109 3.54 -0.76 16.75
CA LYS A 109 4.02 -2.09 17.15
C LYS A 109 3.40 -3.13 16.22
N PRO A 110 4.19 -3.84 15.41
CA PRO A 110 3.64 -4.82 14.47
C PRO A 110 3.14 -6.09 15.15
N GLY A 111 3.59 -6.38 16.39
CA GLY A 111 3.43 -7.68 17.03
C GLY A 111 4.36 -8.68 16.39
N THR A 112 3.87 -9.45 15.44
CA THR A 112 4.68 -10.36 14.64
C THR A 112 5.34 -9.61 13.48
N ILE A 113 6.66 -9.76 13.35
CA ILE A 113 7.44 -9.38 12.18
C ILE A 113 7.62 -10.62 11.30
N HIS A 114 7.49 -10.47 9.99
CA HIS A 114 7.64 -11.56 9.05
C HIS A 114 8.92 -11.42 8.22
N ALA A 115 9.47 -12.56 7.84
CA ALA A 115 10.56 -12.57 6.87
C ALA A 115 10.13 -11.88 5.57
N GLY A 116 10.95 -10.93 5.10
CA GLY A 116 10.63 -10.08 3.96
C GLY A 116 10.09 -8.69 4.34
N ASP A 117 9.72 -8.44 5.59
CA ASP A 117 9.29 -7.11 6.01
C ASP A 117 10.42 -6.09 5.86
N LEU A 118 10.10 -4.96 5.22
CA LEU A 118 10.96 -3.79 5.09
C LEU A 118 10.39 -2.66 5.92
N MET A 119 11.14 -2.21 6.92
CA MET A 119 10.65 -1.25 7.90
C MET A 119 11.65 -0.15 8.18
N LEU A 120 11.16 0.94 8.75
CA LEU A 120 11.95 2.05 9.25
C LEU A 120 11.90 2.02 10.79
N TYR A 121 13.05 1.96 11.42
CA TYR A 121 13.21 2.19 12.85
C TYR A 121 13.63 3.65 13.10
N GLY A 122 12.94 4.32 14.00
CA GLY A 122 13.11 5.77 14.15
C GLY A 122 12.70 6.51 12.86
N THR A 123 13.56 7.41 12.40
CA THR A 123 13.33 8.22 11.20
C THR A 123 14.30 7.94 10.06
N ASP A 124 15.39 7.23 10.31
CA ASP A 124 16.51 7.10 9.36
C ASP A 124 17.15 5.71 9.30
N THR A 125 16.70 4.74 10.08
CA THR A 125 17.28 3.39 10.05
C THR A 125 16.38 2.44 9.26
N LEU A 126 16.86 2.04 8.07
CA LEU A 126 16.22 1.02 7.25
C LEU A 126 16.53 -0.36 7.84
N VAL A 127 15.50 -1.20 7.95
CA VAL A 127 15.60 -2.58 8.45
C VAL A 127 14.94 -3.54 7.46
N ILE A 128 15.65 -4.62 7.12
CA ILE A 128 15.15 -5.75 6.35
C ILE A 128 15.13 -6.98 7.26
N PHE A 129 13.95 -7.50 7.52
CA PHE A 129 13.80 -8.71 8.32
C PHE A 129 13.87 -9.95 7.42
N TYR A 130 14.67 -10.94 7.82
CA TYR A 130 14.79 -12.20 7.10
C TYR A 130 14.41 -13.42 7.95
N SER A 131 13.87 -13.18 9.14
CA SER A 131 13.26 -14.20 10.01
C SER A 131 11.92 -13.69 10.53
N THR A 132 11.04 -14.61 10.88
CA THR A 132 9.75 -14.30 11.52
C THR A 132 9.86 -14.46 13.03
N PHE A 133 9.46 -13.43 13.80
CA PHE A 133 9.49 -13.41 15.26
C PHE A 133 8.55 -12.37 15.85
N GLU A 134 8.26 -12.48 17.15
CA GLU A 134 7.50 -11.47 17.88
C GLU A 134 8.37 -10.29 18.27
N SER A 135 7.87 -9.07 18.11
CA SER A 135 8.59 -7.84 18.47
C SER A 135 7.70 -6.88 19.26
N THR A 136 8.28 -6.28 20.28
CA THR A 136 7.66 -5.20 21.06
C THR A 136 8.09 -3.81 20.61
N TYR A 137 9.04 -3.73 19.70
CA TYR A 137 9.52 -2.46 19.14
C TYR A 137 8.50 -1.88 18.15
N ALA A 138 8.56 -0.56 18.00
CA ALA A 138 7.71 0.15 17.06
C ALA A 138 8.49 0.51 15.79
N TYR A 139 7.88 0.28 14.63
CA TYR A 139 8.44 0.52 13.30
C TYR A 139 7.41 1.23 12.42
N THR A 140 7.89 1.94 11.42
CA THR A 140 7.06 2.39 10.29
C THR A 140 7.26 1.42 9.13
N ARG A 141 6.18 0.80 8.65
CA ARG A 141 6.24 -0.13 7.51
C ARG A 141 6.59 0.63 6.24
N LEU A 142 7.60 0.15 5.50
CA LEU A 142 7.98 0.68 4.19
C LEU A 142 7.52 -0.23 3.05
N GLY A 143 7.47 -1.54 3.28
CA GLY A 143 7.06 -2.51 2.26
C GLY A 143 7.32 -3.94 2.68
N HIS A 144 7.32 -4.81 1.68
CA HIS A 144 7.55 -6.24 1.85
C HIS A 144 8.20 -6.83 0.60
N VAL A 145 9.14 -7.75 0.79
CA VAL A 145 9.76 -8.55 -0.28
C VAL A 145 8.75 -9.60 -0.75
N ASP A 146 8.38 -9.59 -2.02
CA ASP A 146 7.30 -10.42 -2.57
C ASP A 146 7.58 -11.93 -2.42
N ASP A 147 8.85 -12.35 -2.63
CA ASP A 147 9.32 -13.72 -2.38
C ASP A 147 10.53 -13.69 -1.44
N SER A 148 10.30 -13.99 -0.18
CA SER A 148 11.31 -13.99 0.86
C SER A 148 11.94 -15.36 1.15
N ALA A 149 11.57 -16.44 0.42
CA ALA A 149 12.00 -17.80 0.73
C ALA A 149 13.53 -17.98 0.72
N SER A 150 14.23 -17.33 -0.20
CA SER A 150 15.70 -17.38 -0.31
C SER A 150 16.41 -16.26 0.43
N LEU A 151 15.70 -15.29 0.99
CA LEU A 151 16.23 -14.04 1.50
C LEU A 151 17.26 -14.26 2.62
N ALA A 152 16.95 -15.09 3.60
CA ALA A 152 17.85 -15.41 4.70
C ALA A 152 19.19 -16.00 4.23
N LYS A 153 19.14 -16.86 3.21
CA LYS A 153 20.35 -17.48 2.62
C LYS A 153 21.20 -16.45 1.89
N VAL A 154 20.55 -15.55 1.14
CA VAL A 154 21.27 -14.53 0.34
C VAL A 154 21.84 -13.41 1.20
N LEU A 155 21.12 -12.94 2.21
CA LEU A 155 21.59 -11.93 3.15
C LEU A 155 22.71 -12.45 4.07
N GLY A 156 22.68 -13.73 4.43
CA GLY A 156 23.65 -14.33 5.33
C GLY A 156 23.70 -13.63 6.70
N ARG A 157 24.78 -13.89 7.46
CA ARG A 157 24.97 -13.34 8.82
C ARG A 157 26.10 -12.29 8.91
N HIS A 158 26.61 -11.83 7.77
CA HIS A 158 27.65 -10.81 7.70
C HIS A 158 27.09 -9.52 7.10
N ALA A 159 27.87 -8.45 7.19
CA ALA A 159 27.53 -7.23 6.47
C ALA A 159 27.39 -7.50 4.96
N VAL A 160 26.42 -6.88 4.32
CA VAL A 160 26.10 -7.12 2.90
C VAL A 160 25.80 -5.81 2.19
N LYS A 161 26.25 -5.71 0.94
CA LYS A 161 25.90 -4.58 0.07
C LYS A 161 24.56 -4.84 -0.58
N VAL A 162 23.65 -3.92 -0.39
CA VAL A 162 22.31 -3.96 -0.94
C VAL A 162 22.07 -2.75 -1.81
N MET A 163 21.54 -2.96 -3.01
CA MET A 163 21.12 -1.89 -3.89
C MET A 163 19.60 -1.91 -4.05
N PHE A 164 18.99 -0.76 -3.87
CA PHE A 164 17.57 -0.55 -4.15
C PHE A 164 17.41 0.28 -5.42
N SER A 165 16.50 -0.11 -6.30
CA SER A 165 16.22 0.60 -7.56
C SER A 165 14.73 0.54 -7.90
N GLN A 166 14.27 1.51 -8.68
CA GLN A 166 13.02 1.42 -9.45
C GLN A 166 13.32 0.81 -10.82
N ASN A 167 12.30 0.28 -11.48
CA ASN A 167 12.42 -0.15 -12.87
C ASN A 167 12.72 1.04 -13.77
#